data_97ce14dfe32f2f7a4a9b097aa5b74b54
#
_entry.id   97ce14dfe32f2f7a4a9b097aa5b74b54
#
_cell.length_a   1.000
_cell.length_b   1.000
_cell.length_c   1.000
_cell.angle_alpha   90.00
_cell.angle_beta   90.00
_cell.angle_gamma   90.00
#
_symmetry.space_group_name_H-M   'P 1'
#
loop_
_entity.id
_entity.type
_entity.pdbx_description
1 polymer ?
#
loop_
_entity_poly.entity_id
_entity_poly.type
_entity_poly.pdbx_seq_one_letter_code
_entity_poly.pdbx_strand_id
1 'polypeptide(L)'
;NVQPGKVTLQPQPYLNELLAPTQEVESIPEETAAKEETTNNTLLIVDDNKDLTDYLSEALKGKFKKIWVAYDGEEALRICRESYPDIVVSDIQMPRMNGYELCKHIKEDLEISHIPIILLTARNDEESQIFGYKNGADAYLTKPFEVSILHTIIQSQLKNRERMRTRYAEAGPLPQPQEL
;
A
#
# COMPACT_ATOMS: atom_id res chain seq x y z
N ASN A 1 -13.68 51.26 -35.37
CA ASN A 1 -12.72 50.37 -36.05
C ASN A 1 -11.47 50.25 -35.19
N VAL A 2 -11.47 49.33 -34.25
CA VAL A 2 -10.27 48.96 -33.47
C VAL A 2 -9.82 47.58 -33.98
N GLN A 3 -8.66 47.55 -34.64
CA GLN A 3 -8.03 46.32 -35.03
C GLN A 3 -7.48 45.60 -33.81
N PRO A 4 -7.67 44.28 -33.65
CA PRO A 4 -7.05 43.53 -32.56
C PRO A 4 -5.54 43.39 -32.81
N GLY A 5 -4.77 43.92 -31.87
CA GLY A 5 -3.31 43.83 -31.88
C GLY A 5 -2.86 42.35 -31.86
N LYS A 6 -2.01 42.02 -32.83
CA LYS A 6 -1.29 40.72 -32.81
C LYS A 6 -0.37 40.68 -31.59
N VAL A 7 -0.70 39.85 -30.64
CA VAL A 7 0.22 39.48 -29.57
C VAL A 7 1.27 38.57 -30.18
N THR A 8 2.43 39.12 -30.44
CA THR A 8 3.59 38.32 -30.83
C THR A 8 4.17 37.69 -29.57
N LEU A 9 3.89 36.43 -29.32
CA LEU A 9 4.57 35.68 -28.29
C LEU A 9 6.03 35.50 -28.68
N GLN A 10 6.90 36.27 -28.01
CA GLN A 10 8.33 36.00 -28.11
C GLN A 10 8.62 34.64 -27.51
N PRO A 11 9.42 33.80 -28.19
CA PRO A 11 9.82 32.52 -27.62
C PRO A 11 10.67 32.78 -26.39
N GLN A 12 10.26 32.21 -25.28
CA GLN A 12 11.01 32.30 -24.03
C GLN A 12 12.33 31.51 -24.17
N PRO A 13 13.48 32.06 -23.80
CA PRO A 13 14.77 31.41 -23.98
C PRO A 13 14.94 30.12 -23.17
N TYR A 14 14.07 29.85 -22.24
CA TYR A 14 14.14 28.67 -21.38
C TYR A 14 13.62 27.37 -22.03
N LEU A 15 12.87 27.45 -23.13
CA LEU A 15 12.37 26.28 -23.84
C LEU A 15 13.43 25.57 -24.67
N ASN A 16 14.52 26.28 -25.04
CA ASN A 16 15.58 25.69 -25.83
C ASN A 16 16.56 24.84 -25.01
N GLU A 17 16.66 25.07 -23.70
CA GLU A 17 17.48 24.21 -22.83
C GLU A 17 16.82 22.88 -22.52
N LEU A 18 15.48 22.81 -22.54
CA LEU A 18 14.73 21.57 -22.35
C LEU A 18 14.67 20.71 -23.60
N LEU A 19 15.01 21.24 -24.77
CA LEU A 19 15.00 20.55 -26.07
C LEU A 19 16.40 20.31 -26.63
N ALA A 20 17.46 20.57 -25.87
CA ALA A 20 18.82 20.16 -26.27
C ALA A 20 18.82 18.63 -26.38
N PRO A 21 19.33 18.07 -27.53
CA PRO A 21 19.49 16.64 -27.60
C PRO A 21 20.46 16.23 -26.50
N THR A 22 19.91 15.56 -25.48
CA THR A 22 20.73 14.87 -24.50
C THR A 22 21.66 13.95 -25.24
N GLN A 23 22.94 14.11 -24.97
CA GLN A 23 23.98 13.21 -25.38
C GLN A 23 23.51 11.76 -25.24
N GLU A 24 23.97 10.95 -26.15
CA GLU A 24 23.76 9.52 -26.26
C GLU A 24 23.48 8.89 -24.92
N VAL A 25 22.21 8.46 -24.74
CA VAL A 25 21.87 7.54 -23.69
C VAL A 25 22.69 6.28 -24.03
N GLU A 26 23.83 6.13 -23.37
CA GLU A 26 24.46 4.82 -23.28
C GLU A 26 23.32 3.85 -22.92
N SER A 27 23.12 2.91 -23.83
CA SER A 27 22.17 1.82 -23.63
C SER A 27 22.37 1.26 -22.22
N ILE A 28 21.45 1.60 -21.35
CA ILE A 28 21.30 0.88 -20.09
C ILE A 28 21.15 -0.58 -20.53
N PRO A 29 22.00 -1.49 -20.09
CA PRO A 29 21.83 -2.89 -20.42
C PRO A 29 20.42 -3.29 -20.05
N GLU A 30 19.66 -3.82 -20.97
CA GLU A 30 18.46 -4.59 -20.70
C GLU A 30 18.86 -5.88 -19.95
N GLU A 31 19.46 -5.73 -18.81
CA GLU A 31 19.71 -6.80 -17.87
C GLU A 31 19.15 -6.34 -16.53
N THR A 32 17.92 -6.58 -16.37
CA THR A 32 17.35 -7.38 -15.31
C THR A 32 15.86 -7.45 -15.61
N ALA A 33 15.46 -8.47 -16.35
CA ALA A 33 14.23 -9.13 -15.97
C ALA A 33 14.47 -9.45 -14.48
N ALA A 34 14.06 -8.54 -13.60
CA ALA A 34 14.06 -8.79 -12.18
C ALA A 34 13.32 -10.11 -12.03
N LYS A 35 14.04 -11.17 -11.65
CA LYS A 35 13.40 -12.38 -11.18
C LYS A 35 12.39 -11.87 -10.20
N GLU A 36 11.11 -12.03 -10.49
CA GLU A 36 10.05 -11.70 -9.57
C GLU A 36 10.31 -12.58 -8.36
N GLU A 37 11.03 -12.03 -7.38
CA GLU A 37 11.35 -12.75 -6.16
C GLU A 37 10.04 -12.98 -5.44
N THR A 38 9.58 -14.22 -5.51
CA THR A 38 8.48 -14.68 -4.68
C THR A 38 8.87 -14.39 -3.24
N THR A 39 8.21 -13.42 -2.62
CA THR A 39 8.47 -13.11 -1.23
C THR A 39 7.95 -14.24 -0.36
N ASN A 40 8.60 -14.50 0.76
CA ASN A 40 8.13 -15.51 1.73
C ASN A 40 6.95 -15.00 2.57
N ASN A 41 6.41 -13.83 2.20
CA ASN A 41 5.31 -13.16 2.90
C ASN A 41 3.95 -13.69 2.46
N THR A 42 2.98 -13.51 3.33
CA THR A 42 1.58 -13.90 3.13
C THR A 42 0.67 -12.68 3.12
N LEU A 43 -0.37 -12.71 2.30
CA LEU A 43 -1.29 -11.60 2.06
C LEU A 43 -2.73 -12.02 2.35
N LEU A 44 -3.50 -11.17 3.01
CA LEU A 44 -4.95 -11.27 3.11
C LEU A 44 -5.61 -10.15 2.30
N ILE A 45 -6.46 -10.51 1.36
CA ILE A 45 -7.29 -9.59 0.56
C ILE A 45 -8.72 -9.66 1.09
N VAL A 46 -9.30 -8.51 1.39
CA VAL A 46 -10.65 -8.39 1.97
C VAL A 46 -11.50 -7.45 1.13
N ASP A 47 -12.49 -7.98 0.46
CA ASP A 47 -13.46 -7.22 -0.34
C ASP A 47 -14.71 -8.08 -0.55
N ASP A 48 -15.91 -7.52 -0.45
CA ASP A 48 -17.17 -8.23 -0.71
C ASP A 48 -17.41 -8.46 -2.22
N ASN A 49 -16.65 -7.77 -3.08
CA ASN A 49 -16.67 -7.99 -4.52
C ASN A 49 -15.76 -9.16 -4.91
N LYS A 50 -16.38 -10.30 -5.19
CA LYS A 50 -15.67 -11.53 -5.58
C LYS A 50 -14.83 -11.36 -6.85
N ASP A 51 -15.30 -10.64 -7.84
CA ASP A 51 -14.56 -10.43 -9.09
C ASP A 51 -13.26 -9.64 -8.84
N LEU A 52 -13.30 -8.66 -7.96
CA LEU A 52 -12.11 -7.90 -7.58
C LEU A 52 -11.12 -8.75 -6.78
N THR A 53 -11.59 -9.55 -5.83
CA THR A 53 -10.70 -10.44 -5.06
C THR A 53 -10.05 -11.51 -5.94
N ASP A 54 -10.80 -12.09 -6.88
CA ASP A 54 -10.29 -13.06 -7.84
C ASP A 54 -9.25 -12.40 -8.77
N TYR A 55 -9.53 -11.19 -9.26
CA TYR A 55 -8.60 -10.42 -10.10
C TYR A 55 -7.29 -10.10 -9.36
N LEU A 56 -7.38 -9.56 -8.14
CA LEU A 56 -6.19 -9.23 -7.34
C LEU A 56 -5.39 -10.47 -6.96
N SER A 57 -6.07 -11.55 -6.60
CA SER A 57 -5.42 -12.82 -6.26
C SER A 57 -4.64 -13.39 -7.43
N GLU A 58 -5.20 -13.35 -8.65
CA GLU A 58 -4.52 -13.82 -9.85
C GLU A 58 -3.36 -12.90 -10.25
N ALA A 59 -3.56 -11.58 -10.18
CA ALA A 59 -2.54 -10.59 -10.52
C ALA A 59 -1.32 -10.62 -9.56
N LEU A 60 -1.55 -10.99 -8.30
CA LEU A 60 -0.50 -11.09 -7.27
C LEU A 60 0.00 -12.52 -7.05
N LYS A 61 -0.53 -13.47 -7.78
CA LYS A 61 -0.11 -14.87 -7.74
C LYS A 61 1.38 -15.00 -8.05
N GLY A 62 2.07 -15.83 -7.29
CA GLY A 62 3.52 -16.01 -7.42
C GLY A 62 4.38 -14.93 -6.75
N LYS A 63 3.80 -13.79 -6.35
CA LYS A 63 4.51 -12.73 -5.61
C LYS A 63 4.49 -12.96 -4.09
N PHE A 64 3.58 -13.79 -3.61
CA PHE A 64 3.42 -14.14 -2.19
C PHE A 64 3.44 -15.65 -2.00
N LYS A 65 3.92 -16.08 -0.84
CA LYS A 65 3.89 -17.49 -0.43
C LYS A 65 2.45 -18.02 -0.36
N LYS A 66 1.53 -17.21 0.14
CA LYS A 66 0.11 -17.53 0.22
C LYS A 66 -0.74 -16.27 0.20
N ILE A 67 -1.88 -16.35 -0.45
CA ILE A 67 -2.91 -15.32 -0.47
C ILE A 67 -4.19 -15.92 0.09
N TRP A 68 -4.74 -15.30 1.15
CA TRP A 68 -6.09 -15.57 1.65
C TRP A 68 -7.04 -14.51 1.13
N VAL A 69 -8.29 -14.87 1.03
CA VAL A 69 -9.39 -13.98 0.65
C VAL A 69 -10.47 -14.05 1.72
N ALA A 70 -10.99 -12.89 2.11
CA ALA A 70 -12.17 -12.75 2.95
C ALA A 70 -13.17 -11.81 2.27
N TYR A 71 -14.45 -12.04 2.49
CA TYR A 71 -15.53 -11.26 1.86
C TYR A 71 -16.20 -10.28 2.80
N ASP A 72 -15.81 -10.25 4.05
CA ASP A 72 -16.21 -9.28 5.06
C ASP A 72 -15.18 -9.16 6.18
N GLY A 73 -15.35 -8.15 7.03
CA GLY A 73 -14.41 -7.87 8.11
C GLY A 73 -14.39 -8.93 9.22
N GLU A 74 -15.50 -9.60 9.49
CA GLU A 74 -15.55 -10.66 10.52
C GLU A 74 -14.74 -11.89 10.09
N GLU A 75 -14.90 -12.31 8.84
CA GLU A 75 -14.10 -13.39 8.26
C GLU A 75 -12.61 -13.01 8.22
N ALA A 76 -12.30 -11.78 7.81
CA ALA A 76 -10.94 -11.27 7.80
C ALA A 76 -10.29 -11.29 9.19
N LEU A 77 -11.01 -10.85 10.21
CA LEU A 77 -10.52 -10.83 11.59
C LEU A 77 -10.24 -12.26 12.10
N ARG A 78 -11.12 -13.20 11.77
CA ARG A 78 -10.90 -14.62 12.08
C ARG A 78 -9.63 -15.15 11.42
N ILE A 79 -9.42 -14.88 10.13
CA ILE A 79 -8.20 -15.30 9.41
C ILE A 79 -6.95 -14.66 10.02
N CYS A 80 -7.01 -13.39 10.40
CA CYS A 80 -5.90 -12.72 11.08
C CYS A 80 -5.48 -13.43 12.37
N ARG A 81 -6.45 -13.85 13.18
CA ARG A 81 -6.21 -14.54 14.46
C ARG A 81 -5.75 -15.99 14.31
N GLU A 82 -6.22 -16.69 13.28
CA GLU A 82 -5.90 -18.09 13.04
C GLU A 82 -4.62 -18.28 12.22
N SER A 83 -4.37 -17.40 11.26
CA SER A 83 -3.34 -17.60 10.22
C SER A 83 -2.22 -16.56 10.23
N TYR A 84 -2.38 -15.46 10.93
CA TYR A 84 -1.36 -14.38 11.07
C TYR A 84 -0.77 -13.93 9.72
N PRO A 85 -1.57 -13.40 8.77
CA PRO A 85 -1.02 -12.87 7.53
C PRO A 85 0.01 -11.77 7.80
N ASP A 86 0.98 -11.62 6.92
CA ASP A 86 2.00 -10.58 7.06
C ASP A 86 1.48 -9.19 6.76
N ILE A 87 0.44 -9.10 5.91
CA ILE A 87 -0.21 -7.84 5.55
C ILE A 87 -1.67 -8.06 5.15
N VAL A 88 -2.51 -7.08 5.41
CA VAL A 88 -3.92 -7.03 5.02
C VAL A 88 -4.18 -5.90 4.04
N VAL A 89 -4.90 -6.17 2.96
CA VAL A 89 -5.46 -5.19 2.03
C VAL A 89 -6.97 -5.31 2.10
N SER A 90 -7.66 -4.27 2.54
CA SER A 90 -9.10 -4.30 2.78
C SER A 90 -9.83 -3.15 2.10
N ASP A 91 -10.95 -3.45 1.43
CA ASP A 91 -11.95 -2.45 1.11
C ASP A 91 -12.54 -1.86 2.39
N ILE A 92 -13.06 -0.64 2.30
CA ILE A 92 -13.72 0.04 3.41
C ILE A 92 -15.19 -0.36 3.47
N GLN A 93 -15.87 -0.35 2.33
CA GLN A 93 -17.32 -0.59 2.26
C GLN A 93 -17.63 -2.08 2.14
N MET A 94 -17.89 -2.72 3.25
CA MET A 94 -18.24 -4.13 3.31
C MET A 94 -19.43 -4.35 4.27
N PRO A 95 -20.24 -5.42 4.06
CA PRO A 95 -21.30 -5.78 4.99
C PRO A 95 -20.74 -6.28 6.34
N ARG A 96 -21.55 -6.25 7.36
CA ARG A 96 -21.30 -6.71 8.74
C ARG A 96 -20.22 -5.89 9.47
N MET A 97 -18.98 -5.92 9.01
CA MET A 97 -17.88 -5.13 9.55
C MET A 97 -17.16 -4.44 8.40
N ASN A 98 -17.12 -3.11 8.41
CA ASN A 98 -16.41 -2.32 7.41
C ASN A 98 -14.90 -2.32 7.63
N GLY A 99 -14.14 -1.78 6.64
CA GLY A 99 -12.68 -1.77 6.70
C GLY A 99 -12.11 -0.94 7.85
N TYR A 100 -12.77 0.12 8.29
CA TYR A 100 -12.36 0.92 9.45
C TYR A 100 -12.52 0.14 10.76
N GLU A 101 -13.65 -0.54 10.92
CA GLU A 101 -13.92 -1.38 12.09
C GLU A 101 -12.93 -2.56 12.14
N LEU A 102 -12.66 -3.19 11.00
CA LEU A 102 -11.64 -4.23 10.89
C LEU A 102 -10.27 -3.70 11.33
N CYS A 103 -9.85 -2.55 10.82
CA CYS A 103 -8.59 -1.91 11.19
C CYS A 103 -8.50 -1.66 12.69
N LYS A 104 -9.56 -1.10 13.28
CA LYS A 104 -9.64 -0.86 14.72
C LYS A 104 -9.50 -2.16 15.52
N HIS A 105 -10.23 -3.20 15.17
CA HIS A 105 -10.14 -4.49 15.84
C HIS A 105 -8.75 -5.11 15.74
N ILE A 106 -8.09 -5.03 14.58
CA ILE A 106 -6.71 -5.51 14.42
C ILE A 106 -5.76 -4.73 15.32
N LYS A 107 -5.86 -3.39 15.35
CA LYS A 107 -4.93 -2.54 16.10
C LYS A 107 -5.12 -2.60 17.62
N GLU A 108 -6.31 -2.93 18.08
CA GLU A 108 -6.62 -3.09 19.51
C GLU A 108 -6.28 -4.50 20.04
N ASP A 109 -6.10 -5.48 19.18
CA ASP A 109 -5.76 -6.85 19.56
C ASP A 109 -4.23 -7.03 19.60
N LEU A 110 -3.68 -7.23 20.79
CA LEU A 110 -2.22 -7.30 21.02
C LEU A 110 -1.52 -8.40 20.22
N GLU A 111 -2.22 -9.48 19.90
CA GLU A 111 -1.63 -10.59 19.15
C GLU A 111 -1.45 -10.28 17.67
N ILE A 112 -2.30 -9.45 17.08
CA ILE A 112 -2.34 -9.14 15.65
C ILE A 112 -2.12 -7.65 15.33
N SER A 113 -1.97 -6.79 16.33
CA SER A 113 -1.81 -5.33 16.15
C SER A 113 -0.60 -4.94 15.31
N HIS A 114 0.38 -5.82 15.20
CA HIS A 114 1.59 -5.63 14.39
C HIS A 114 1.35 -5.84 12.88
N ILE A 115 0.22 -6.43 12.49
CA ILE A 115 -0.09 -6.69 11.08
C ILE A 115 -0.43 -5.35 10.40
N PRO A 116 0.34 -4.92 9.38
CA PRO A 116 0.01 -3.72 8.63
C PRO A 116 -1.27 -3.92 7.81
N ILE A 117 -2.08 -2.88 7.73
CA ILE A 117 -3.32 -2.85 6.96
C ILE A 117 -3.34 -1.68 6.00
N ILE A 118 -3.63 -1.97 4.73
CA ILE A 118 -3.86 -1.01 3.66
C ILE A 118 -5.36 -0.95 3.40
N LEU A 119 -5.94 0.25 3.46
CA LEU A 119 -7.35 0.45 3.15
C LEU A 119 -7.54 0.98 1.72
N LEU A 120 -8.46 0.36 0.99
CA LEU A 120 -8.85 0.77 -0.35
C LEU A 120 -10.07 1.69 -0.26
N THR A 121 -9.95 2.93 -0.75
CA THR A 121 -10.96 3.98 -0.59
C THR A 121 -11.59 4.37 -1.92
N ALA A 122 -12.86 4.84 -1.91
CA ALA A 122 -13.45 5.50 -3.05
C ALA A 122 -12.87 6.92 -3.24
N ARG A 123 -12.86 7.41 -4.49
CA ARG A 123 -12.17 8.65 -4.91
C ARG A 123 -12.61 9.93 -4.20
N ASN A 124 -13.79 9.98 -3.60
CA ASN A 124 -14.41 11.19 -3.03
C ASN A 124 -14.52 11.13 -1.51
N ASP A 125 -13.73 10.32 -0.85
CA ASP A 125 -13.89 10.03 0.56
C ASP A 125 -12.76 10.65 1.42
N GLU A 126 -12.52 11.98 1.25
CA GLU A 126 -11.51 12.70 2.02
C GLU A 126 -11.80 12.69 3.54
N GLU A 127 -13.06 12.79 3.94
CA GLU A 127 -13.46 12.69 5.34
C GLU A 127 -13.17 11.30 5.89
N SER A 128 -13.39 10.26 5.09
CA SER A 128 -13.09 8.89 5.45
C SER A 128 -11.60 8.61 5.56
N GLN A 129 -10.74 9.29 4.79
CA GLN A 129 -9.29 9.19 4.93
C GLN A 129 -8.83 9.73 6.29
N ILE A 130 -9.35 10.89 6.72
CA ILE A 130 -9.06 11.45 8.04
C ILE A 130 -9.53 10.50 9.15
N PHE A 131 -10.73 9.93 9.01
CA PHE A 131 -11.27 8.96 9.94
C PHE A 131 -10.43 7.68 9.99
N GLY A 132 -9.95 7.22 8.85
CA GLY A 132 -9.10 6.04 8.74
C GLY A 132 -7.74 6.22 9.42
N TYR A 133 -7.07 7.36 9.26
CA TYR A 133 -5.83 7.66 9.98
C TYR A 133 -6.02 7.62 11.51
N LYS A 134 -7.19 8.03 12.00
CA LYS A 134 -7.54 7.92 13.43
C LYS A 134 -7.72 6.46 13.88
N ASN A 135 -8.05 5.55 12.97
CA ASN A 135 -8.22 4.12 13.25
C ASN A 135 -6.92 3.30 13.09
N GLY A 136 -5.82 3.94 12.73
CA GLY A 136 -4.50 3.32 12.73
C GLY A 136 -4.14 2.52 11.47
N ALA A 137 -4.81 2.76 10.32
CA ALA A 137 -4.38 2.18 9.04
C ALA A 137 -2.97 2.63 8.68
N ASP A 138 -2.19 1.72 8.11
CA ASP A 138 -0.78 1.98 7.77
C ASP A 138 -0.64 2.66 6.41
N ALA A 139 -1.58 2.45 5.51
CA ALA A 139 -1.64 3.12 4.21
C ALA A 139 -3.06 3.14 3.64
N TYR A 140 -3.27 4.01 2.65
CA TYR A 140 -4.49 4.16 1.88
C TYR A 140 -4.18 4.11 0.40
N LEU A 141 -5.08 3.53 -0.38
CA LEU A 141 -5.03 3.57 -1.84
C LEU A 141 -6.42 3.85 -2.39
N THR A 142 -6.52 4.90 -3.21
CA THR A 142 -7.79 5.32 -3.80
C THR A 142 -8.14 4.47 -5.02
N LYS A 143 -9.38 3.99 -5.09
CA LYS A 143 -9.93 3.30 -6.28
C LYS A 143 -10.35 4.35 -7.35
N PRO A 144 -10.12 4.09 -8.66
CA PRO A 144 -9.43 2.94 -9.24
C PRO A 144 -7.90 3.05 -9.09
N PHE A 145 -7.21 1.92 -8.99
CA PHE A 145 -5.76 1.84 -8.86
C PHE A 145 -5.16 0.78 -9.79
N GLU A 146 -3.87 0.92 -10.07
CA GLU A 146 -3.10 -0.11 -10.75
C GLU A 146 -2.54 -1.12 -9.74
N VAL A 147 -2.55 -2.41 -10.10
CA VAL A 147 -2.04 -3.47 -9.23
C VAL A 147 -0.55 -3.28 -8.92
N SER A 148 0.22 -2.73 -9.86
CA SER A 148 1.64 -2.38 -9.66
C SER A 148 1.84 -1.38 -8.52
N ILE A 149 0.96 -0.38 -8.41
CA ILE A 149 0.99 0.60 -7.32
C ILE A 149 0.63 -0.06 -5.99
N LEU A 150 -0.43 -0.88 -5.97
CA LEU A 150 -0.79 -1.65 -4.77
C LEU A 150 0.37 -2.54 -4.32
N HIS A 151 0.99 -3.27 -5.23
CA HIS A 151 2.13 -4.13 -4.92
C HIS A 151 3.32 -3.34 -4.35
N THR A 152 3.62 -2.16 -4.90
CA THR A 152 4.66 -1.25 -4.40
C THR A 152 4.37 -0.81 -2.96
N ILE A 153 3.12 -0.44 -2.65
CA ILE A 153 2.71 -0.05 -1.29
C ILE A 153 2.83 -1.23 -0.33
N ILE A 154 2.41 -2.41 -0.74
CA ILE A 154 2.55 -3.65 0.05
C ILE A 154 4.01 -3.89 0.40
N GLN A 155 4.91 -3.84 -0.59
CA GLN A 155 6.34 -4.05 -0.38
C GLN A 155 6.94 -3.00 0.58
N SER A 156 6.53 -1.74 0.45
CA SER A 156 6.95 -0.67 1.36
C SER A 156 6.54 -0.94 2.80
N GLN A 157 5.31 -1.37 3.04
CA GLN A 157 4.80 -1.69 4.38
C GLN A 157 5.51 -2.90 4.99
N LEU A 158 5.77 -3.94 4.20
CA LEU A 158 6.50 -5.11 4.64
C LEU A 158 7.95 -4.78 5.02
N LYS A 159 8.64 -3.94 4.23
CA LYS A 159 10.00 -3.47 4.54
C LYS A 159 10.04 -2.63 5.81
N ASN A 160 9.08 -1.75 6.02
CA ASN A 160 8.99 -0.93 7.23
C ASN A 160 8.83 -1.82 8.48
N ARG A 161 7.98 -2.84 8.39
CA ARG A 161 7.78 -3.81 9.48
C ARG A 161 9.08 -4.55 9.80
N GLU A 162 9.80 -5.01 8.80
CA GLU A 162 11.08 -5.72 8.98
C GLU A 162 12.14 -4.84 9.62
N ARG A 163 12.27 -3.58 9.17
CA ARG A 163 13.20 -2.59 9.77
C ARG A 163 12.88 -2.33 11.25
N MET A 164 11.60 -2.24 11.60
CA MET A 164 11.19 -2.07 12.99
C MET A 164 11.58 -3.27 13.84
N ARG A 165 11.34 -4.49 13.35
CA ARG A 165 11.74 -5.74 14.03
C ARG A 165 13.25 -5.80 14.27
N THR A 166 14.05 -5.46 13.28
CA THR A 166 15.51 -5.44 13.37
C THR A 166 15.99 -4.44 14.42
N ARG A 167 15.44 -3.22 14.43
CA ARG A 167 15.78 -2.20 15.42
C ARG A 167 15.49 -2.64 16.85
N TYR A 168 14.34 -3.27 17.10
CA TYR A 168 14.00 -3.78 18.42
C TYR A 168 14.90 -4.96 18.83
N ALA A 169 15.31 -5.80 17.90
CA ALA A 169 16.24 -6.89 18.17
C ALA A 169 17.67 -6.40 18.51
N GLU A 170 18.14 -5.33 17.83
CA GLU A 170 19.44 -4.71 18.04
C GLU A 170 19.51 -3.85 19.31
N ALA A 171 18.39 -3.24 19.73
CA ALA A 171 18.33 -2.38 20.90
C ALA A 171 18.54 -3.13 22.25
N GLY A 172 18.49 -4.46 22.24
CA GLY A 172 18.61 -5.28 23.45
C GLY A 172 17.45 -5.11 24.44
N PRO A 173 17.45 -5.84 25.55
CA PRO A 173 16.46 -5.67 26.60
C PRO A 173 16.57 -4.27 27.20
N LEU A 174 15.44 -3.61 27.41
CA LEU A 174 15.37 -2.33 28.13
C LEU A 174 16.09 -2.48 29.49
N PRO A 175 16.92 -1.50 29.92
CA PRO A 175 17.51 -1.53 31.21
C PRO A 175 16.42 -1.62 32.28
N GLN A 176 16.51 -2.64 33.12
CA GLN A 176 15.55 -2.78 34.23
C GLN A 176 15.71 -1.60 35.17
N PRO A 177 14.62 -1.03 35.73
CA PRO A 177 14.73 -0.04 36.78
C PRO A 177 15.55 -0.62 37.90
N GLN A 178 16.67 0.01 38.23
CA GLN A 178 17.40 -0.34 39.41
C GLN A 178 16.52 0.00 40.62
N GLU A 179 16.08 -1.01 41.32
CA GLU A 179 15.48 -0.81 42.64
C GLU A 179 16.50 -0.13 43.55
N LEU A 180 16.16 1.08 43.98
CA LEU A 180 16.88 1.81 45.00
C LEU A 180 16.54 1.25 46.38
#